data_2c284ae6b74f552f764c1090160c07ce
#
_entry.id   2c284ae6b74f552f764c1090160c07ce
#
_cell.length_a   1.000
_cell.length_b   1.000
_cell.length_c   1.000
_cell.angle_alpha   90.00
_cell.angle_beta   90.00
_cell.angle_gamma   90.00
#
_symmetry.space_group_name_H-M   'P 1'
#
loop_
_entity.id
_entity.type
_entity.pdbx_description
1 polymer ?
#
loop_
_entity_poly.entity_id
_entity_poly.type
_entity_poly.pdbx_seq_one_letter_code
_entity_poly.pdbx_strand_id
1 'polypeptide(L)'
;MDGTEQASRDLRANIGAAFYIRPYAQMTLEDGVLNEGTAPVISEQSIDEVIDTSEGQVKAYNTEHYGYAKSEQIHFLPGAGDNEASNMGQVTAVRDSQLTDVFLNEEYTLLAGRHIQRSDENKILISAELAAENSLEVGDVLTLTHAGLDQRDGEYIDTIPEKTVFVEVEIVGIFQRDGAADSADSPTAGKVANHIYSDSHLLVNLQEQQEGIYEGEIAFYIVDPLELDTLLERVEDIGSIDWDNHVLRENDFQYEQIAGQLKNLQNLAVALIAIASALSIVILMLILMMRLRGRIHEAGIYLSVGKSKAEIIGQFALETWVLLFAGFLLAFLLWLLCSDTVNGLLFGVLVQGTGTAALQTGSSGLNYLQPDPFCTIALFIGELGAALLTVLAASGLILRLKPKEILTRMS
;
A
#
# COMPACT_ATOMS: atom_id res chain seq x y z
N MET A 1 -11.57 3.00 17.59
CA MET A 1 -11.60 2.01 16.50
C MET A 1 -11.59 2.69 15.13
N ASP A 2 -12.43 3.68 14.87
CA ASP A 2 -12.47 4.34 13.54
C ASP A 2 -11.15 5.03 13.14
N GLY A 3 -10.42 5.65 14.07
CA GLY A 3 -9.12 6.27 13.75
C GLY A 3 -8.06 5.27 13.31
N THR A 4 -8.06 4.07 13.88
CA THR A 4 -7.15 2.98 13.45
C THR A 4 -7.62 2.33 12.16
N GLU A 5 -8.92 2.26 11.90
CA GLU A 5 -9.45 1.79 10.62
C GLU A 5 -9.20 2.80 9.50
N GLN A 6 -9.35 4.09 9.78
CA GLN A 6 -9.07 5.14 8.80
C GLN A 6 -7.57 5.22 8.48
N ALA A 7 -6.71 5.19 9.51
CA ALA A 7 -5.26 5.09 9.32
C ALA A 7 -4.86 3.82 8.56
N SER A 8 -5.53 2.70 8.81
CA SER A 8 -5.32 1.46 8.08
C SER A 8 -5.77 1.56 6.62
N ARG A 9 -6.88 2.26 6.31
CA ARG A 9 -7.32 2.53 4.93
C ARG A 9 -6.34 3.44 4.20
N ASP A 10 -5.93 4.54 4.84
CA ASP A 10 -4.99 5.49 4.25
C ASP A 10 -3.63 4.83 3.99
N LEU A 11 -3.18 3.96 4.91
CA LEU A 11 -1.96 3.18 4.75
C LEU A 11 -2.10 2.18 3.59
N ARG A 12 -3.23 1.47 3.49
CA ARG A 12 -3.51 0.56 2.37
C ARG A 12 -3.53 1.28 1.03
N ALA A 13 -4.18 2.45 0.97
CA ALA A 13 -4.23 3.26 -0.24
C ALA A 13 -2.85 3.75 -0.68
N ASN A 14 -1.94 3.99 0.27
CA ASN A 14 -0.56 4.42 0.00
C ASN A 14 0.36 3.26 -0.39
N ILE A 15 0.18 2.07 0.20
CA ILE A 15 0.92 0.87 -0.19
C ILE A 15 0.44 0.40 -1.56
N GLY A 16 -0.86 0.51 -1.79
CA GLY A 16 -1.52 0.04 -3.00
C GLY A 16 -1.53 -1.49 -3.11
N ALA A 17 -2.26 -1.98 -4.05
CA ALA A 17 -2.15 -3.32 -4.59
C ALA A 17 -2.33 -3.20 -6.11
N ALA A 18 -1.90 -4.22 -6.81
CA ALA A 18 -2.06 -4.30 -8.24
C ALA A 18 -2.52 -5.71 -8.62
N PHE A 19 -3.15 -5.80 -9.76
CA PHE A 19 -3.31 -7.07 -10.45
C PHE A 19 -2.79 -6.93 -11.87
N TYR A 20 -2.37 -8.05 -12.42
CA TYR A 20 -1.75 -8.11 -13.74
C TYR A 20 -2.55 -9.06 -14.64
N ILE A 21 -2.76 -8.64 -15.86
CA ILE A 21 -3.21 -9.51 -16.93
C ILE A 21 -1.99 -9.77 -17.80
N ARG A 22 -1.52 -11.04 -17.77
CA ARG A 22 -0.31 -11.46 -18.49
C ARG A 22 -0.66 -12.36 -19.62
N PRO A 23 -0.05 -12.17 -20.80
CA PRO A 23 -0.18 -13.13 -21.91
C PRO A 23 0.48 -14.45 -21.52
N TYR A 24 -0.16 -15.53 -21.91
CA TYR A 24 0.34 -16.89 -21.75
C TYR A 24 0.49 -17.52 -23.14
N ALA A 25 1.70 -17.51 -23.67
CA ALA A 25 1.97 -18.17 -24.95
C ALA A 25 1.79 -19.69 -24.81
N GLN A 26 0.89 -20.26 -25.59
CA GLN A 26 0.76 -21.70 -25.67
C GLN A 26 1.93 -22.27 -26.50
N MET A 27 2.75 -23.09 -25.85
CA MET A 27 3.78 -23.87 -26.56
C MET A 27 3.17 -25.15 -27.12
N THR A 28 3.19 -25.31 -28.41
CA THR A 28 2.78 -26.57 -29.09
C THR A 28 4.02 -27.35 -29.49
N LEU A 29 4.00 -28.67 -29.23
CA LEU A 29 5.05 -29.58 -29.67
C LEU A 29 4.60 -30.25 -30.96
N GLU A 30 5.08 -29.78 -32.13
CA GLU A 30 4.86 -30.41 -33.42
C GLU A 30 6.18 -31.01 -33.95
N ASP A 31 6.15 -32.27 -34.26
CA ASP A 31 7.31 -33.03 -34.79
C ASP A 31 8.59 -32.96 -33.90
N GLY A 32 8.41 -32.81 -32.59
CA GLY A 32 9.53 -32.70 -31.63
C GLY A 32 10.15 -31.29 -31.55
N VAL A 33 9.57 -30.31 -32.23
CA VAL A 33 9.95 -28.90 -32.17
C VAL A 33 8.90 -28.16 -31.35
N LEU A 34 9.36 -27.41 -30.33
CA LEU A 34 8.53 -26.48 -29.59
C LEU A 34 8.27 -25.27 -30.48
N ASN A 35 7.01 -25.10 -30.88
CA ASN A 35 6.57 -23.91 -31.58
C ASN A 35 5.83 -23.02 -30.60
N GLU A 36 6.28 -21.79 -30.48
CA GLU A 36 5.61 -20.74 -29.77
C GLU A 36 4.47 -20.21 -30.61
N GLY A 37 3.25 -20.22 -30.07
CA GLY A 37 2.07 -19.62 -30.72
C GLY A 37 2.21 -18.11 -30.87
N THR A 38 1.34 -17.50 -31.65
CA THR A 38 1.23 -16.05 -31.73
C THR A 38 0.96 -15.48 -30.34
N ALA A 39 1.69 -14.43 -29.93
CA ALA A 39 1.48 -13.80 -28.65
C ALA A 39 0.01 -13.33 -28.54
N PRO A 40 -0.71 -13.67 -27.48
CA PRO A 40 -2.07 -13.22 -27.30
C PRO A 40 -2.09 -11.71 -27.04
N VAL A 41 -3.16 -11.05 -27.48
CA VAL A 41 -3.28 -9.60 -27.46
C VAL A 41 -4.49 -9.17 -26.65
N ILE A 42 -4.39 -8.02 -25.98
CA ILE A 42 -5.50 -7.35 -25.29
C ILE A 42 -5.78 -6.03 -26.03
N SER A 43 -7.06 -5.78 -26.32
CA SER A 43 -7.48 -4.53 -26.96
C SER A 43 -7.64 -3.39 -25.94
N GLU A 44 -7.51 -2.16 -26.38
CA GLU A 44 -7.83 -0.97 -25.57
C GLU A 44 -9.29 -1.02 -25.05
N GLN A 45 -10.21 -1.54 -25.86
CA GLN A 45 -11.59 -1.76 -25.44
C GLN A 45 -11.69 -2.71 -24.23
N SER A 46 -10.91 -3.79 -24.20
CA SER A 46 -10.91 -4.73 -23.07
C SER A 46 -10.32 -4.07 -21.81
N ILE A 47 -9.32 -3.21 -21.96
CA ILE A 47 -8.76 -2.44 -20.84
C ILE A 47 -9.83 -1.48 -20.28
N ASP A 48 -10.54 -0.76 -21.14
CA ASP A 48 -11.62 0.14 -20.72
C ASP A 48 -12.72 -0.63 -20.00
N GLU A 49 -13.07 -1.85 -20.45
CA GLU A 49 -14.05 -2.71 -19.79
C GLU A 49 -13.60 -3.15 -18.38
N VAL A 50 -12.29 -3.43 -18.18
CA VAL A 50 -11.72 -3.68 -16.84
C VAL A 50 -11.86 -2.45 -15.95
N ILE A 51 -11.55 -1.26 -16.48
CA ILE A 51 -11.65 0.00 -15.73
C ILE A 51 -13.10 0.29 -15.32
N ASP A 52 -14.03 0.14 -16.25
CA ASP A 52 -15.47 0.36 -15.99
C ASP A 52 -16.03 -0.64 -14.97
N THR A 53 -15.65 -1.93 -15.08
CA THR A 53 -16.04 -3.00 -14.15
C THR A 53 -15.50 -2.75 -12.75
N SER A 54 -14.38 -2.02 -12.63
CA SER A 54 -13.76 -1.71 -11.35
C SER A 54 -14.54 -0.71 -10.49
N GLU A 55 -15.54 -0.01 -11.05
CA GLU A 55 -16.35 1.00 -10.34
C GLU A 55 -15.50 2.07 -9.64
N GLY A 56 -14.35 2.43 -10.24
CA GLY A 56 -13.43 3.43 -9.72
C GLY A 56 -12.40 2.90 -8.71
N GLN A 57 -12.31 1.58 -8.51
CA GLN A 57 -11.25 0.98 -7.71
C GLN A 57 -9.89 0.99 -8.42
N VAL A 58 -9.84 0.97 -9.75
CA VAL A 58 -8.60 1.16 -10.50
C VAL A 58 -8.25 2.64 -10.55
N LYS A 59 -7.11 3.01 -9.94
CA LYS A 59 -6.58 4.39 -9.92
C LYS A 59 -5.68 4.71 -11.10
N ALA A 60 -4.98 3.70 -11.64
CA ALA A 60 -4.08 3.82 -12.78
C ALA A 60 -3.85 2.44 -13.39
N TYR A 61 -3.39 2.40 -14.64
CA TYR A 61 -2.89 1.19 -15.25
C TYR A 61 -1.63 1.49 -16.08
N ASN A 62 -0.80 0.47 -16.26
CA ASN A 62 0.39 0.52 -17.09
C ASN A 62 0.39 -0.67 -18.05
N THR A 63 0.98 -0.48 -19.22
CA THR A 63 1.21 -1.56 -20.19
C THR A 63 2.71 -1.78 -20.30
N GLU A 64 3.18 -3.01 -20.34
CA GLU A 64 4.58 -3.35 -20.56
C GLU A 64 4.71 -4.35 -21.68
N HIS A 65 5.42 -3.96 -22.72
CA HIS A 65 5.73 -4.81 -23.88
C HIS A 65 7.23 -4.82 -24.14
N TYR A 66 7.78 -5.96 -24.49
CA TYR A 66 9.22 -6.15 -24.67
C TYR A 66 9.57 -6.36 -26.15
N GLY A 67 10.67 -5.76 -26.55
CA GLY A 67 11.24 -5.95 -27.87
C GLY A 67 12.73 -5.64 -27.86
N TYR A 68 13.32 -5.66 -29.04
CA TYR A 68 14.73 -5.31 -29.21
C TYR A 68 14.90 -4.23 -30.28
N ALA A 69 15.86 -3.35 -30.07
CA ALA A 69 16.21 -2.33 -31.05
C ALA A 69 17.73 -2.19 -31.22
N LYS A 70 18.12 -1.77 -32.41
CA LYS A 70 19.48 -1.39 -32.77
C LYS A 70 19.54 0.07 -33.15
N SER A 71 20.75 0.64 -33.05
CA SER A 71 21.07 1.96 -33.58
C SER A 71 22.51 1.97 -34.09
N GLU A 72 22.75 2.69 -35.16
CA GLU A 72 24.11 2.98 -35.63
C GLU A 72 24.80 4.04 -34.74
N GLN A 73 24.01 4.76 -33.96
CA GLN A 73 24.48 5.86 -33.09
C GLN A 73 24.78 5.39 -31.66
N ILE A 74 24.41 4.14 -31.30
CA ILE A 74 24.62 3.57 -29.99
C ILE A 74 25.55 2.36 -30.08
N HIS A 75 26.59 2.37 -29.28
CA HIS A 75 27.37 1.19 -28.95
C HIS A 75 26.89 0.63 -27.63
N PHE A 76 26.21 -0.52 -27.67
CA PHE A 76 25.72 -1.19 -26.46
C PHE A 76 26.89 -1.82 -25.71
N LEU A 77 26.80 -1.85 -24.36
CA LEU A 77 27.85 -2.44 -23.52
C LEU A 77 27.93 -3.96 -23.77
N PRO A 78 29.11 -4.46 -24.18
CA PRO A 78 29.26 -5.84 -24.63
C PRO A 78 28.95 -6.85 -23.52
N GLY A 79 28.25 -7.92 -23.84
CA GLY A 79 27.91 -9.05 -22.99
C GLY A 79 28.58 -10.36 -23.38
N ALA A 80 28.10 -11.46 -22.82
CA ALA A 80 28.56 -12.78 -23.20
C ALA A 80 28.14 -13.11 -24.63
N GLY A 81 29.07 -13.69 -25.41
CA GLY A 81 28.82 -14.03 -26.81
C GLY A 81 28.64 -12.82 -27.73
N ASP A 82 29.21 -11.67 -27.33
CA ASP A 82 29.14 -10.43 -28.09
C ASP A 82 29.67 -10.61 -29.53
N ASN A 83 28.84 -10.13 -30.48
CA ASN A 83 29.18 -10.09 -31.90
C ASN A 83 28.43 -8.93 -32.57
N GLU A 84 28.70 -8.64 -33.84
CA GLU A 84 28.05 -7.54 -34.57
C GLU A 84 26.52 -7.70 -34.65
N ALA A 85 26.02 -8.93 -34.72
CA ALA A 85 24.58 -9.22 -34.76
C ALA A 85 23.91 -8.97 -33.40
N SER A 86 24.63 -9.18 -32.30
CA SER A 86 24.11 -9.03 -30.94
C SER A 86 24.17 -7.59 -30.38
N ASN A 87 24.75 -6.61 -31.11
CA ASN A 87 24.83 -5.21 -30.69
C ASN A 87 23.42 -4.58 -30.73
N MET A 88 22.61 -4.91 -29.76
CA MET A 88 21.23 -4.44 -29.57
C MET A 88 20.88 -4.26 -28.10
N GLY A 89 19.88 -3.42 -27.82
CA GLY A 89 19.31 -3.23 -26.49
C GLY A 89 17.89 -3.80 -26.40
N GLN A 90 17.51 -4.25 -25.20
CA GLN A 90 16.13 -4.56 -24.90
C GLN A 90 15.34 -3.27 -24.73
N VAL A 91 14.21 -3.18 -25.41
CA VAL A 91 13.26 -2.07 -25.29
C VAL A 91 12.06 -2.54 -24.50
N THR A 92 11.72 -1.82 -23.44
CA THR A 92 10.50 -2.00 -22.68
C THR A 92 9.58 -0.83 -22.97
N ALA A 93 8.57 -1.06 -23.80
CA ALA A 93 7.55 -0.07 -24.11
C ALA A 93 6.52 -0.01 -22.98
N VAL A 94 6.30 1.18 -22.43
CA VAL A 94 5.42 1.40 -21.28
C VAL A 94 4.53 2.61 -21.50
N ARG A 95 3.36 2.62 -20.85
CA ARG A 95 2.49 3.80 -20.85
C ARG A 95 2.99 4.89 -19.89
N ASP A 96 3.52 4.50 -18.75
CA ASP A 96 4.11 5.37 -17.74
C ASP A 96 5.26 4.62 -17.04
N SER A 97 6.50 5.08 -17.26
CA SER A 97 7.66 4.40 -16.69
C SER A 97 7.75 4.51 -15.16
N GLN A 98 7.11 5.51 -14.55
CA GLN A 98 7.06 5.64 -13.09
C GLN A 98 6.24 4.52 -12.43
N LEU A 99 5.31 3.91 -13.19
CA LEU A 99 4.44 2.84 -12.71
C LEU A 99 5.02 1.43 -12.94
N THR A 100 6.22 1.29 -13.48
CA THR A 100 6.87 -0.02 -13.57
C THR A 100 7.37 -0.48 -12.21
N ASP A 101 7.37 -1.79 -11.96
CA ASP A 101 7.76 -2.35 -10.66
C ASP A 101 9.17 -1.92 -10.23
N VAL A 102 10.11 -1.80 -11.17
CA VAL A 102 11.50 -1.42 -10.87
C VAL A 102 11.64 0.02 -10.38
N PHE A 103 10.80 0.94 -10.88
CA PHE A 103 10.78 2.32 -10.38
C PHE A 103 9.93 2.47 -9.12
N LEU A 104 8.83 1.72 -9.00
CA LEU A 104 7.98 1.72 -7.80
C LEU A 104 8.71 1.15 -6.58
N ASN A 105 9.55 0.12 -6.79
CA ASN A 105 10.35 -0.50 -5.73
C ASN A 105 11.69 0.21 -5.49
N GLU A 106 11.94 1.34 -6.16
CA GLU A 106 13.19 2.12 -6.05
C GLU A 106 14.44 1.30 -6.43
N GLU A 107 14.29 0.24 -7.23
CA GLU A 107 15.43 -0.50 -7.80
C GLU A 107 16.14 0.35 -8.86
N TYR A 108 15.37 1.20 -9.55
CA TYR A 108 15.87 2.19 -10.49
C TYR A 108 15.46 3.58 -10.03
N THR A 109 16.39 4.53 -10.14
CA THR A 109 16.17 5.93 -9.82
C THR A 109 16.42 6.82 -11.03
N LEU A 110 15.61 7.83 -11.23
CA LEU A 110 15.80 8.81 -12.30
C LEU A 110 16.90 9.80 -11.91
N LEU A 111 17.99 9.86 -12.69
CA LEU A 111 19.10 10.80 -12.45
C LEU A 111 18.89 12.16 -13.12
N ALA A 112 18.34 12.16 -14.33
CA ALA A 112 18.15 13.37 -15.11
C ALA A 112 16.88 13.27 -15.99
N GLY A 113 16.28 14.41 -16.31
CA GLY A 113 15.10 14.46 -17.17
C GLY A 113 13.82 14.10 -16.44
N ARG A 114 12.95 13.35 -17.10
CA ARG A 114 11.63 12.95 -16.62
C ARG A 114 11.27 11.52 -17.04
N HIS A 115 10.30 10.94 -16.36
CA HIS A 115 9.68 9.67 -16.76
C HIS A 115 8.90 9.78 -18.07
N ILE A 116 8.73 8.63 -18.76
CA ILE A 116 7.78 8.45 -19.85
C ILE A 116 6.37 8.69 -19.32
N GLN A 117 5.56 9.38 -20.11
CA GLN A 117 4.17 9.69 -19.79
C GLN A 117 3.24 9.21 -20.92
N ARG A 118 1.98 8.99 -20.57
CA ARG A 118 0.93 8.52 -21.50
C ARG A 118 0.87 9.28 -22.84
N SER A 119 1.18 10.57 -22.83
CA SER A 119 1.09 11.44 -24.02
C SER A 119 2.37 11.49 -24.85
N ASP A 120 3.38 10.72 -24.44
CA ASP A 120 4.66 10.70 -25.16
C ASP A 120 4.58 9.84 -26.42
N GLU A 121 5.31 10.28 -27.44
CA GLU A 121 5.43 9.64 -28.72
C GLU A 121 6.90 9.65 -29.14
N ASN A 122 7.47 8.46 -29.38
CA ASN A 122 8.88 8.25 -29.71
C ASN A 122 9.85 8.88 -28.68
N LYS A 123 9.57 8.67 -27.40
CA LYS A 123 10.40 9.12 -26.28
C LYS A 123 11.02 7.91 -25.57
N ILE A 124 12.26 8.07 -25.11
CA ILE A 124 13.00 7.00 -24.44
C ILE A 124 13.66 7.48 -23.16
N LEU A 125 13.80 6.50 -22.19
CA LEU A 125 14.75 6.59 -21.10
C LEU A 125 15.86 5.57 -21.34
N ILE A 126 17.10 5.97 -21.04
CA ILE A 126 18.27 5.11 -21.13
C ILE A 126 18.98 5.01 -19.77
N SER A 127 19.79 3.97 -19.59
CA SER A 127 20.60 3.83 -18.40
C SER A 127 21.73 4.88 -18.37
N ALA A 128 22.23 5.21 -17.16
CA ALA A 128 23.37 6.10 -16.99
C ALA A 128 24.65 5.50 -17.60
N GLU A 129 24.80 4.18 -17.56
CA GLU A 129 25.92 3.47 -18.14
C GLU A 129 25.92 3.60 -19.69
N LEU A 130 24.75 3.41 -20.31
CA LEU A 130 24.63 3.54 -21.77
C LEU A 130 24.85 5.01 -22.22
N ALA A 131 24.31 5.95 -21.44
CA ALA A 131 24.51 7.39 -21.67
C ALA A 131 25.99 7.77 -21.59
N ALA A 132 26.70 7.27 -20.56
CA ALA A 132 28.12 7.57 -20.37
C ALA A 132 28.99 6.96 -21.48
N GLU A 133 28.73 5.70 -21.89
CA GLU A 133 29.48 5.01 -22.96
C GLU A 133 29.40 5.76 -24.30
N ASN A 134 28.22 6.31 -24.61
CA ASN A 134 27.93 6.95 -25.89
C ASN A 134 27.96 8.48 -25.82
N SER A 135 28.26 9.07 -24.64
CA SER A 135 28.26 10.54 -24.44
C SER A 135 26.91 11.18 -24.78
N LEU A 136 25.81 10.52 -24.35
CA LEU A 136 24.43 10.95 -24.62
C LEU A 136 23.88 11.75 -23.44
N GLU A 137 23.06 12.75 -23.76
CA GLU A 137 22.40 13.61 -22.77
C GLU A 137 20.88 13.65 -23.00
N VAL A 138 20.13 14.14 -22.00
CA VAL A 138 18.68 14.39 -22.15
C VAL A 138 18.44 15.44 -23.21
N GLY A 139 17.56 15.14 -24.17
CA GLY A 139 17.26 15.98 -25.35
C GLY A 139 17.95 15.54 -26.63
N ASP A 140 18.90 14.58 -26.56
CA ASP A 140 19.51 14.01 -27.77
C ASP A 140 18.49 13.17 -28.54
N VAL A 141 18.64 13.19 -29.86
CA VAL A 141 17.78 12.44 -30.80
C VAL A 141 18.60 11.33 -31.45
N LEU A 142 18.04 10.12 -31.41
CA LEU A 142 18.63 8.91 -31.95
C LEU A 142 17.70 8.28 -32.97
N THR A 143 18.25 7.43 -33.84
CA THR A 143 17.46 6.62 -34.75
C THR A 143 17.52 5.15 -34.31
N LEU A 144 16.38 4.55 -34.02
CA LEU A 144 16.25 3.15 -33.70
C LEU A 144 15.66 2.35 -34.86
N THR A 145 16.05 1.09 -34.96
CA THR A 145 15.51 0.11 -35.90
C THR A 145 15.10 -1.14 -35.14
N HIS A 146 14.07 -1.83 -35.62
CA HIS A 146 13.64 -3.10 -35.06
C HIS A 146 14.76 -4.16 -35.15
N ALA A 147 14.90 -4.98 -34.12
CA ALA A 147 15.83 -6.09 -34.05
C ALA A 147 15.15 -7.28 -33.40
N GLY A 148 15.64 -8.48 -33.71
CA GLY A 148 15.20 -9.69 -33.07
C GLY A 148 16.40 -10.50 -32.57
N LEU A 149 16.32 -11.02 -31.35
CA LEU A 149 17.40 -11.80 -30.75
C LEU A 149 17.01 -13.27 -30.69
N ASP A 150 17.87 -14.15 -31.25
CA ASP A 150 17.77 -15.60 -31.08
C ASP A 150 19.18 -16.15 -30.82
N GLN A 151 19.25 -17.38 -30.31
CA GLN A 151 20.52 -18.07 -30.09
C GLN A 151 20.52 -19.39 -30.86
N ARG A 152 21.43 -19.55 -31.81
CA ARG A 152 21.61 -20.78 -32.61
C ARG A 152 23.05 -21.26 -32.50
N ASP A 153 23.21 -22.52 -32.21
CA ASP A 153 24.53 -23.17 -32.07
C ASP A 153 25.50 -22.45 -31.09
N GLY A 154 24.92 -21.74 -30.10
CA GLY A 154 25.67 -20.97 -29.08
C GLY A 154 26.04 -19.54 -29.50
N GLU A 155 25.71 -19.14 -30.73
CA GLU A 155 25.93 -17.76 -31.20
C GLU A 155 24.61 -16.96 -31.20
N TYR A 156 24.69 -15.70 -30.83
CA TYR A 156 23.54 -14.78 -30.92
C TYR A 156 23.40 -14.26 -32.35
N ILE A 157 22.17 -14.27 -32.83
CA ILE A 157 21.84 -13.79 -34.17
C ILE A 157 20.71 -12.78 -34.13
N ASP A 158 20.74 -11.83 -35.07
CA ASP A 158 19.61 -10.93 -35.31
C ASP A 158 18.65 -11.64 -36.29
N THR A 159 17.43 -11.93 -35.85
CA THR A 159 16.41 -12.58 -36.67
C THR A 159 15.77 -11.64 -37.69
N ILE A 160 16.01 -10.31 -37.55
CA ILE A 160 15.49 -9.26 -38.45
C ILE A 160 16.69 -8.52 -39.07
N PRO A 161 17.47 -9.13 -39.95
CA PRO A 161 18.66 -8.53 -40.53
C PRO A 161 18.35 -7.38 -41.49
N GLU A 162 17.20 -7.45 -42.19
CA GLU A 162 16.78 -6.37 -43.12
C GLU A 162 16.07 -5.27 -42.33
N LYS A 163 16.69 -4.08 -42.26
CA LYS A 163 16.15 -2.90 -41.55
C LYS A 163 15.29 -2.10 -42.51
N THR A 164 13.99 -2.17 -42.33
CA THR A 164 13.00 -1.49 -43.18
C THR A 164 12.41 -0.25 -42.52
N VAL A 165 12.37 -0.26 -41.15
CA VAL A 165 11.77 0.82 -40.37
C VAL A 165 12.82 1.52 -39.52
N PHE A 166 12.84 2.84 -39.59
CA PHE A 166 13.71 3.72 -38.82
C PHE A 166 12.86 4.75 -38.11
N VAL A 167 12.95 4.79 -36.77
CA VAL A 167 12.19 5.72 -35.94
C VAL A 167 13.15 6.64 -35.20
N GLU A 168 12.95 7.95 -35.35
CA GLU A 168 13.66 8.94 -34.55
C GLU A 168 13.04 9.01 -33.16
N VAL A 169 13.87 8.91 -32.11
CA VAL A 169 13.48 8.95 -30.72
C VAL A 169 14.27 10.01 -29.96
N GLU A 170 13.64 10.67 -28.99
CA GLU A 170 14.28 11.64 -28.11
C GLU A 170 14.50 11.05 -26.72
N ILE A 171 15.70 11.24 -26.16
CA ILE A 171 16.03 10.87 -24.78
C ILE A 171 15.37 11.90 -23.85
N VAL A 172 14.33 11.48 -23.08
CA VAL A 172 13.66 12.34 -22.12
C VAL A 172 14.12 12.15 -20.70
N GLY A 173 14.84 11.05 -20.41
CA GLY A 173 15.38 10.80 -19.08
C GLY A 173 16.51 9.78 -19.08
N ILE A 174 17.31 9.85 -18.02
CA ILE A 174 18.42 8.95 -17.74
C ILE A 174 18.20 8.36 -16.36
N PHE A 175 18.19 7.03 -16.24
CA PHE A 175 18.01 6.32 -14.99
C PHE A 175 19.29 5.62 -14.54
N GLN A 176 19.39 5.39 -13.23
CA GLN A 176 20.44 4.61 -12.61
C GLN A 176 19.81 3.41 -11.90
N ARG A 177 20.46 2.26 -11.97
CA ARG A 177 20.12 1.09 -11.19
C ARG A 177 20.83 1.13 -9.83
N ASP A 178 20.08 0.90 -8.76
CA ASP A 178 20.62 0.64 -7.43
C ASP A 178 20.75 -0.87 -7.23
N GLY A 179 21.97 -1.41 -7.24
CA GLY A 179 22.15 -2.84 -7.02
C GLY A 179 23.42 -3.45 -7.63
N ALA A 180 23.43 -4.77 -7.72
CA ALA A 180 24.55 -5.53 -8.24
C ALA A 180 24.77 -5.28 -9.75
N ALA A 181 26.02 -5.30 -10.18
CA ALA A 181 26.36 -5.24 -11.60
C ALA A 181 25.74 -6.40 -12.39
N ASP A 182 25.58 -6.22 -13.70
CA ASP A 182 25.12 -7.27 -14.59
C ASP A 182 25.98 -8.52 -14.51
N SER A 183 25.36 -9.69 -14.66
CA SER A 183 26.13 -10.93 -14.75
C SER A 183 27.08 -10.90 -15.94
N ALA A 184 28.30 -11.43 -15.77
CA ALA A 184 29.24 -11.58 -16.87
C ALA A 184 28.71 -12.51 -17.98
N ASP A 185 27.77 -13.40 -17.64
CA ASP A 185 27.17 -14.35 -18.56
C ASP A 185 25.94 -13.80 -19.28
N SER A 186 25.49 -12.57 -18.97
CA SER A 186 24.36 -11.95 -19.65
C SER A 186 24.74 -11.57 -21.09
N PRO A 187 23.89 -11.87 -22.10
CA PRO A 187 24.08 -11.37 -23.46
C PRO A 187 24.00 -9.85 -23.49
N THR A 188 24.52 -9.22 -24.53
CA THR A 188 24.52 -7.74 -24.69
C THR A 188 23.12 -7.15 -24.47
N ALA A 189 22.11 -7.68 -25.14
CA ALA A 189 20.72 -7.20 -24.99
C ALA A 189 20.10 -7.51 -23.61
N GLY A 190 20.59 -8.52 -22.89
CA GLY A 190 20.10 -8.91 -21.58
C GLY A 190 20.73 -8.14 -20.42
N LYS A 191 21.70 -7.24 -20.68
CA LYS A 191 22.26 -6.36 -19.65
C LYS A 191 21.30 -5.24 -19.32
N VAL A 192 21.08 -5.01 -18.05
CA VAL A 192 20.24 -3.87 -17.57
C VAL A 192 20.83 -2.54 -18.03
N ALA A 193 22.18 -2.44 -18.10
CA ALA A 193 22.85 -1.28 -18.64
C ALA A 193 22.44 -0.93 -20.09
N ASN A 194 21.95 -1.89 -20.86
CA ASN A 194 21.49 -1.71 -22.24
C ASN A 194 19.97 -1.62 -22.37
N HIS A 195 19.22 -1.60 -21.25
CA HIS A 195 17.77 -1.46 -21.29
C HIS A 195 17.38 -0.04 -21.68
N ILE A 196 16.37 0.04 -22.53
CA ILE A 196 15.73 1.27 -22.97
C ILE A 196 14.26 1.18 -22.57
N TYR A 197 13.75 2.12 -21.81
CA TYR A 197 12.30 2.31 -21.63
C TYR A 197 11.80 3.26 -22.69
N SER A 198 10.68 2.95 -23.30
CA SER A 198 10.04 3.79 -24.32
C SER A 198 8.57 4.00 -24.02
N ASP A 199 7.97 4.98 -24.67
CA ASP A 199 6.52 5.06 -24.74
C ASP A 199 5.93 3.85 -25.51
N SER A 200 4.63 3.61 -25.31
CA SER A 200 3.93 2.45 -25.89
C SER A 200 3.85 2.44 -27.41
N HIS A 201 4.04 3.60 -28.07
CA HIS A 201 3.94 3.70 -29.54
C HIS A 201 5.23 3.27 -30.24
N LEU A 202 6.39 3.35 -29.58
CA LEU A 202 7.67 3.08 -30.22
C LEU A 202 7.76 1.66 -30.81
N LEU A 203 7.43 0.61 -30.01
CA LEU A 203 7.48 -0.77 -30.51
C LEU A 203 6.41 -1.04 -31.57
N VAL A 204 5.21 -0.45 -31.42
CA VAL A 204 4.16 -0.51 -32.43
C VAL A 204 4.67 0.07 -33.77
N ASN A 205 5.35 1.21 -33.74
CA ASN A 205 5.92 1.84 -34.93
C ASN A 205 7.07 1.02 -35.51
N LEU A 206 7.99 0.50 -34.66
CA LEU A 206 9.12 -0.30 -35.10
C LEU A 206 8.72 -1.66 -35.71
N GLN A 207 7.66 -2.27 -35.19
CA GLN A 207 7.16 -3.59 -35.58
C GLN A 207 6.02 -3.54 -36.61
N GLU A 208 5.61 -2.32 -37.01
CA GLU A 208 4.49 -2.09 -37.92
C GLU A 208 3.18 -2.77 -37.45
N GLN A 209 2.95 -2.77 -36.13
CA GLN A 209 1.77 -3.38 -35.50
C GLN A 209 0.55 -2.45 -35.58
N GLN A 210 -0.61 -3.00 -35.26
CA GLN A 210 -1.86 -2.25 -35.17
C GLN A 210 -1.93 -1.47 -33.86
N GLU A 211 -2.28 -0.20 -33.92
CA GLU A 211 -2.55 0.61 -32.72
C GLU A 211 -3.74 0.09 -31.90
N GLY A 212 -3.69 0.30 -30.58
CA GLY A 212 -4.76 -0.09 -29.65
C GLY A 212 -4.80 -1.58 -29.33
N ILE A 213 -3.73 -2.32 -29.66
CA ILE A 213 -3.52 -3.73 -29.31
C ILE A 213 -2.24 -3.84 -28.50
N TYR A 214 -2.31 -4.57 -27.40
CA TYR A 214 -1.19 -4.76 -26.48
C TYR A 214 -0.84 -6.25 -26.39
N GLU A 215 0.41 -6.60 -26.65
CA GLU A 215 0.94 -7.96 -26.59
C GLU A 215 1.58 -8.32 -25.25
N GLY A 216 1.83 -7.32 -24.41
CA GLY A 216 2.54 -7.47 -23.15
C GLY A 216 1.65 -7.62 -21.92
N GLU A 217 2.26 -7.43 -20.79
CA GLU A 217 1.58 -7.41 -19.51
C GLU A 217 0.86 -6.07 -19.29
N ILE A 218 -0.30 -6.13 -18.66
CA ILE A 218 -1.04 -4.95 -18.23
C ILE A 218 -1.19 -5.00 -16.71
N ALA A 219 -0.65 -4.00 -16.03
CA ALA A 219 -0.75 -3.82 -14.60
C ALA A 219 -1.87 -2.82 -14.25
N PHE A 220 -2.78 -3.18 -13.36
CA PHE A 220 -3.85 -2.33 -12.85
C PHE A 220 -3.62 -2.05 -11.38
N TYR A 221 -3.45 -0.78 -11.03
CA TYR A 221 -3.21 -0.33 -9.65
C TYR A 221 -4.51 0.08 -9.00
N ILE A 222 -4.83 -0.50 -7.84
CA ILE A 222 -6.10 -0.31 -7.16
C ILE A 222 -5.99 0.63 -5.95
N VAL A 223 -7.14 1.18 -5.55
CA VAL A 223 -7.24 2.13 -4.43
C VAL A 223 -7.21 1.41 -3.09
N ASP A 224 -8.04 0.37 -2.90
CA ASP A 224 -8.11 -0.38 -1.65
C ASP A 224 -7.75 -1.87 -1.88
N PRO A 225 -6.63 -2.35 -1.34
CA PRO A 225 -6.22 -3.75 -1.45
C PRO A 225 -7.24 -4.77 -0.92
N LEU A 226 -8.15 -4.36 -0.02
CA LEU A 226 -9.18 -5.26 0.51
C LEU A 226 -10.29 -5.58 -0.51
N GLU A 227 -10.43 -4.75 -1.54
CA GLU A 227 -11.39 -4.98 -2.62
C GLU A 227 -10.80 -5.84 -3.75
N LEU A 228 -9.51 -6.22 -3.66
CA LEU A 228 -8.80 -6.94 -4.71
C LEU A 228 -9.50 -8.24 -5.09
N ASP A 229 -9.77 -9.12 -4.14
CA ASP A 229 -10.39 -10.43 -4.39
C ASP A 229 -11.74 -10.29 -5.11
N THR A 230 -12.58 -9.36 -4.61
CA THR A 230 -13.90 -9.09 -5.21
C THR A 230 -13.78 -8.50 -6.61
N LEU A 231 -12.75 -7.69 -6.86
CA LEU A 231 -12.48 -7.11 -8.16
C LEU A 231 -11.98 -8.18 -9.14
N LEU A 232 -11.09 -9.06 -8.72
CA LEU A 232 -10.58 -10.16 -9.55
C LEU A 232 -11.70 -11.08 -10.03
N GLU A 233 -12.64 -11.47 -9.14
CA GLU A 233 -13.81 -12.26 -9.52
C GLU A 233 -14.64 -11.57 -10.61
N ARG A 234 -14.80 -10.25 -10.55
CA ARG A 234 -15.54 -9.49 -11.58
C ARG A 234 -14.77 -9.34 -12.89
N VAL A 235 -13.44 -9.22 -12.81
CA VAL A 235 -12.57 -9.10 -13.98
C VAL A 235 -12.52 -10.42 -14.75
N GLU A 236 -12.50 -11.58 -14.08
CA GLU A 236 -12.54 -12.90 -14.70
C GLU A 236 -13.82 -13.14 -15.52
N ASP A 237 -14.92 -12.47 -15.18
CA ASP A 237 -16.18 -12.55 -15.92
C ASP A 237 -16.19 -11.72 -17.23
N ILE A 238 -15.15 -10.93 -17.50
CA ILE A 238 -15.05 -10.11 -18.72
C ILE A 238 -14.83 -10.99 -19.95
N GLY A 239 -15.82 -11.04 -20.82
CA GLY A 239 -15.81 -11.89 -22.01
C GLY A 239 -15.00 -11.36 -23.19
N SER A 240 -14.54 -10.12 -23.17
CA SER A 240 -13.69 -9.54 -24.23
C SER A 240 -12.22 -9.93 -24.09
N ILE A 241 -11.82 -10.52 -22.96
CA ILE A 241 -10.47 -11.02 -22.71
C ILE A 241 -10.44 -12.53 -22.97
N ASP A 242 -9.46 -12.95 -23.74
CA ASP A 242 -9.19 -14.37 -24.01
C ASP A 242 -8.46 -15.01 -22.81
N TRP A 243 -9.22 -15.50 -21.84
CA TRP A 243 -8.68 -16.12 -20.63
C TRP A 243 -7.99 -17.47 -20.87
N ASP A 244 -8.17 -18.09 -22.04
CA ASP A 244 -7.43 -19.29 -22.42
C ASP A 244 -5.93 -18.99 -22.68
N ASN A 245 -5.64 -17.75 -23.06
CA ASN A 245 -4.30 -17.27 -23.39
C ASN A 245 -3.81 -16.12 -22.48
N HIS A 246 -4.57 -15.75 -21.47
CA HIS A 246 -4.16 -14.75 -20.48
C HIS A 246 -4.36 -15.27 -19.05
N VAL A 247 -3.47 -14.87 -18.16
CA VAL A 247 -3.52 -15.20 -16.74
C VAL A 247 -3.70 -13.94 -15.94
N LEU A 248 -4.70 -13.96 -15.06
CA LEU A 248 -4.88 -12.94 -14.03
C LEU A 248 -3.99 -13.26 -12.83
N ARG A 249 -3.20 -12.30 -12.38
CA ARG A 249 -2.32 -12.41 -11.20
C ARG A 249 -2.49 -11.22 -10.30
N GLU A 250 -2.54 -11.48 -9.03
CA GLU A 250 -2.53 -10.47 -7.96
C GLU A 250 -1.11 -10.14 -7.52
N ASN A 251 -0.91 -8.91 -7.09
CA ASN A 251 0.31 -8.47 -6.42
C ASN A 251 -0.08 -7.64 -5.19
N ASP A 252 -0.30 -8.31 -4.11
CA ASP A 252 -0.56 -7.75 -2.79
C ASP A 252 0.58 -8.02 -1.80
N PHE A 253 1.70 -8.56 -2.29
CA PHE A 253 2.83 -8.98 -1.48
C PHE A 253 3.30 -7.92 -0.47
N GLN A 254 3.36 -6.65 -0.88
CA GLN A 254 3.73 -5.56 0.02
C GLN A 254 2.66 -5.32 1.09
N TYR A 255 1.39 -5.45 0.71
CA TYR A 255 0.28 -5.34 1.64
C TYR A 255 0.27 -6.50 2.64
N GLU A 256 0.42 -7.75 2.19
CA GLU A 256 0.43 -8.92 3.08
C GLU A 256 1.55 -8.86 4.13
N GLN A 257 2.74 -8.40 3.78
CA GLN A 257 3.84 -8.22 4.73
C GLN A 257 3.49 -7.26 5.86
N ILE A 258 2.75 -6.22 5.57
CA ILE A 258 2.40 -5.16 6.53
C ILE A 258 1.07 -5.46 7.24
N ALA A 259 0.11 -6.08 6.56
CA ALA A 259 -1.21 -6.42 7.10
C ALA A 259 -1.12 -7.30 8.35
N GLY A 260 -0.22 -8.28 8.34
CA GLY A 260 0.05 -9.12 9.50
C GLY A 260 0.55 -8.35 10.71
N GLN A 261 1.43 -7.38 10.51
CA GLN A 261 1.97 -6.53 11.58
C GLN A 261 0.92 -5.54 12.09
N LEU A 262 0.12 -4.92 11.19
CA LEU A 262 -0.99 -4.05 11.55
C LEU A 262 -2.05 -4.77 12.40
N LYS A 263 -2.43 -5.98 12.00
CA LYS A 263 -3.38 -6.81 12.76
C LYS A 263 -2.86 -7.15 14.15
N ASN A 264 -1.57 -7.46 14.29
CA ASN A 264 -0.94 -7.72 15.58
C ASN A 264 -0.91 -6.46 16.45
N LEU A 265 -0.59 -5.28 15.89
CA LEU A 265 -0.64 -4.01 16.61
C LEU A 265 -2.06 -3.66 17.05
N GLN A 266 -3.06 -3.87 16.20
CA GLN A 266 -4.46 -3.66 16.54
C GLN A 266 -4.91 -4.58 17.68
N ASN A 267 -4.57 -5.86 17.64
CA ASN A 267 -4.86 -6.81 18.71
C ASN A 267 -4.17 -6.44 20.02
N LEU A 268 -2.91 -6.00 19.95
CA LEU A 268 -2.16 -5.50 21.10
C LEU A 268 -2.82 -4.26 21.71
N ALA A 269 -3.21 -3.30 20.88
CA ALA A 269 -3.90 -2.09 21.32
C ALA A 269 -5.23 -2.41 22.02
N VAL A 270 -6.05 -3.31 21.45
CA VAL A 270 -7.30 -3.77 22.05
C VAL A 270 -7.06 -4.45 23.41
N ALA A 271 -6.04 -5.31 23.49
CA ALA A 271 -5.66 -5.98 24.75
C ALA A 271 -5.21 -4.98 25.81
N LEU A 272 -4.38 -3.99 25.46
CA LEU A 272 -3.93 -2.93 26.36
C LEU A 272 -5.10 -2.07 26.85
N ILE A 273 -6.02 -1.69 25.99
CA ILE A 273 -7.24 -0.93 26.34
C ILE A 273 -8.10 -1.77 27.30
N ALA A 274 -8.29 -3.05 27.05
CA ALA A 274 -9.08 -3.93 27.92
C ALA A 274 -8.45 -4.06 29.31
N ILE A 275 -7.13 -4.25 29.39
CA ILE A 275 -6.39 -4.33 30.67
C ILE A 275 -6.46 -2.99 31.42
N ALA A 276 -6.21 -1.87 30.74
CA ALA A 276 -6.27 -0.54 31.34
C ALA A 276 -7.68 -0.22 31.88
N SER A 277 -8.73 -0.57 31.11
CA SER A 277 -10.11 -0.40 31.54
C SER A 277 -10.46 -1.24 32.75
N ALA A 278 -10.03 -2.51 32.79
CA ALA A 278 -10.23 -3.38 33.94
C ALA A 278 -9.53 -2.84 35.21
N LEU A 279 -8.28 -2.41 35.08
CA LEU A 279 -7.53 -1.80 36.18
C LEU A 279 -8.17 -0.50 36.66
N SER A 280 -8.64 0.35 35.75
CA SER A 280 -9.35 1.60 36.07
C SER A 280 -10.62 1.34 36.88
N ILE A 281 -11.43 0.35 36.49
CA ILE A 281 -12.64 -0.05 37.23
C ILE A 281 -12.29 -0.51 38.65
N VAL A 282 -11.25 -1.34 38.80
CA VAL A 282 -10.80 -1.83 40.13
C VAL A 282 -10.34 -0.67 41.01
N ILE A 283 -9.50 0.23 40.48
CA ILE A 283 -9.01 1.40 41.22
C ILE A 283 -10.17 2.30 41.61
N LEU A 284 -11.08 2.60 40.68
CA LEU A 284 -12.27 3.41 40.96
C LEU A 284 -13.13 2.78 42.05
N MET A 285 -13.36 1.48 42.01
CA MET A 285 -14.10 0.72 43.02
C MET A 285 -13.43 0.84 44.40
N LEU A 286 -12.10 0.69 44.49
CA LEU A 286 -11.36 0.81 45.73
C LEU A 286 -11.46 2.25 46.33
N ILE A 287 -11.27 3.27 45.49
CA ILE A 287 -11.36 4.69 45.90
C ILE A 287 -12.77 5.00 46.42
N LEU A 288 -13.81 4.59 45.68
CA LEU A 288 -15.20 4.79 46.08
C LEU A 288 -15.54 4.06 47.37
N MET A 289 -15.06 2.82 47.53
CA MET A 289 -15.26 2.06 48.76
C MET A 289 -14.61 2.73 49.97
N MET A 290 -13.37 3.26 49.82
CA MET A 290 -12.70 4.03 50.88
C MET A 290 -13.46 5.31 51.19
N ARG A 291 -13.91 6.06 50.18
CA ARG A 291 -14.66 7.29 50.32
C ARG A 291 -16.00 7.08 51.03
N LEU A 292 -16.75 6.04 50.65
CA LEU A 292 -18.00 5.65 51.25
C LEU A 292 -17.83 5.19 52.70
N ARG A 293 -16.78 4.43 53.04
CA ARG A 293 -16.47 4.05 54.41
C ARG A 293 -16.22 5.27 55.29
N GLY A 294 -15.52 6.30 54.78
CA GLY A 294 -15.31 7.54 55.53
C GLY A 294 -16.59 8.35 55.78
N ARG A 295 -17.63 8.14 54.94
CA ARG A 295 -18.91 8.88 55.01
C ARG A 295 -20.10 8.08 55.51
N ILE A 296 -19.87 6.89 56.10
CA ILE A 296 -20.92 6.05 56.71
C ILE A 296 -21.72 6.81 57.76
N HIS A 297 -21.05 7.66 58.55
CA HIS A 297 -21.67 8.50 59.55
C HIS A 297 -22.66 9.50 58.97
N GLU A 298 -22.29 10.22 57.89
CA GLU A 298 -23.16 11.14 57.16
C GLU A 298 -24.39 10.40 56.59
N ALA A 299 -24.19 9.20 55.99
CA ALA A 299 -25.28 8.37 55.49
C ALA A 299 -26.24 7.93 56.61
N GLY A 300 -25.71 7.64 57.82
CA GLY A 300 -26.49 7.31 59.01
C GLY A 300 -27.36 8.49 59.49
N ILE A 301 -26.81 9.71 59.49
CA ILE A 301 -27.54 10.93 59.80
C ILE A 301 -28.68 11.19 58.80
N TYR A 302 -28.41 11.07 57.49
CA TYR A 302 -29.45 11.25 56.46
C TYR A 302 -30.57 10.20 56.58
N LEU A 303 -30.25 8.95 56.89
CA LEU A 303 -31.24 7.92 57.17
C LEU A 303 -32.09 8.25 58.41
N SER A 304 -31.49 8.80 59.47
CA SER A 304 -32.23 9.19 60.70
C SER A 304 -33.17 10.41 60.50
N VAL A 305 -32.85 11.28 59.55
CA VAL A 305 -33.71 12.41 59.13
C VAL A 305 -34.80 11.99 58.16
N GLY A 306 -34.84 10.69 57.78
CA GLY A 306 -35.93 10.13 56.92
C GLY A 306 -35.63 10.15 55.42
N LYS A 307 -34.41 10.43 54.98
CA LYS A 307 -34.04 10.31 53.55
C LYS A 307 -34.05 8.87 53.13
N SER A 308 -34.54 8.61 51.90
CA SER A 308 -34.53 7.26 51.32
C SER A 308 -33.11 6.80 50.94
N LYS A 309 -32.90 5.50 51.00
CA LYS A 309 -31.60 4.91 50.56
C LYS A 309 -31.28 5.30 49.11
N ALA A 310 -32.28 5.39 48.22
CA ALA A 310 -32.10 5.78 46.82
C ALA A 310 -31.60 7.22 46.67
N GLU A 311 -32.09 8.17 47.49
CA GLU A 311 -31.65 9.57 47.48
C GLU A 311 -30.18 9.68 47.90
N ILE A 312 -29.74 8.90 48.91
CA ILE A 312 -28.35 8.88 49.37
C ILE A 312 -27.43 8.32 48.32
N ILE A 313 -27.83 7.18 47.67
CA ILE A 313 -27.08 6.60 46.56
C ILE A 313 -27.02 7.59 45.39
N GLY A 314 -28.13 8.22 45.04
CA GLY A 314 -28.19 9.23 43.99
C GLY A 314 -27.25 10.43 44.23
N GLN A 315 -27.15 10.90 45.46
CA GLN A 315 -26.22 11.97 45.81
C GLN A 315 -24.75 11.53 45.64
N PHE A 316 -24.38 10.34 46.10
CA PHE A 316 -23.02 9.83 45.92
C PHE A 316 -22.69 9.55 44.41
N ALA A 317 -23.68 9.07 43.64
CA ALA A 317 -23.53 8.87 42.20
C ALA A 317 -23.29 10.22 41.50
N LEU A 318 -24.05 11.26 41.85
CA LEU A 318 -23.92 12.59 41.25
C LEU A 318 -22.58 13.22 41.58
N GLU A 319 -22.10 13.16 42.84
CA GLU A 319 -20.74 13.58 43.18
C GLU A 319 -19.66 12.86 42.41
N THR A 320 -19.81 11.55 42.21
CA THR A 320 -18.87 10.72 41.44
C THR A 320 -18.87 11.12 39.98
N TRP A 321 -20.03 11.37 39.39
CA TRP A 321 -20.14 11.80 38.00
C TRP A 321 -19.51 13.16 37.74
N VAL A 322 -19.66 14.13 38.67
CA VAL A 322 -19.01 15.44 38.54
C VAL A 322 -17.48 15.29 38.54
N LEU A 323 -16.94 14.44 39.39
CA LEU A 323 -15.49 14.17 39.41
C LEU A 323 -15.01 13.45 38.14
N LEU A 324 -15.77 12.48 37.66
CA LEU A 324 -15.44 11.78 36.43
C LEU A 324 -15.50 12.69 35.20
N PHE A 325 -16.50 13.57 35.13
CA PHE A 325 -16.59 14.57 34.09
C PHE A 325 -15.38 15.51 34.08
N ALA A 326 -14.97 15.99 35.25
CA ALA A 326 -13.78 16.83 35.37
C ALA A 326 -12.50 16.06 34.97
N GLY A 327 -12.38 14.79 35.38
CA GLY A 327 -11.29 13.91 35.00
C GLY A 327 -11.24 13.63 33.50
N PHE A 328 -12.39 13.36 32.90
CA PHE A 328 -12.52 13.14 31.44
C PHE A 328 -12.10 14.39 30.65
N LEU A 329 -12.54 15.57 31.11
CA LEU A 329 -12.19 16.83 30.47
C LEU A 329 -10.69 17.09 30.53
N LEU A 330 -10.05 16.79 31.65
CA LEU A 330 -8.60 16.87 31.83
C LEU A 330 -7.87 15.87 30.91
N ALA A 331 -8.33 14.64 30.87
CA ALA A 331 -7.76 13.60 30.00
C ALA A 331 -7.88 13.97 28.52
N PHE A 332 -9.03 14.53 28.12
CA PHE A 332 -9.24 15.01 26.77
C PHE A 332 -8.31 16.17 26.39
N LEU A 333 -8.10 17.11 27.30
CA LEU A 333 -7.14 18.21 27.11
C LEU A 333 -5.70 17.69 27.00
N LEU A 334 -5.30 16.76 27.86
CA LEU A 334 -3.97 16.14 27.79
C LEU A 334 -3.79 15.37 26.47
N TRP A 335 -4.84 14.69 26.01
CA TRP A 335 -4.81 14.01 24.73
C TRP A 335 -4.60 14.99 23.56
N LEU A 336 -5.31 16.13 23.54
CA LEU A 336 -5.11 17.18 22.54
C LEU A 336 -3.68 17.74 22.52
N LEU A 337 -3.05 17.84 23.68
CA LEU A 337 -1.67 18.33 23.80
C LEU A 337 -0.61 17.30 23.40
N CYS A 338 -0.89 16.00 23.58
CA CYS A 338 0.07 14.94 23.36
C CYS A 338 -0.13 14.19 22.03
N SER A 339 -1.26 14.38 21.34
CA SER A 339 -1.62 13.63 20.13
C SER A 339 -0.56 13.68 19.04
N ASP A 340 0.03 14.85 18.77
CA ASP A 340 1.06 15.01 17.74
C ASP A 340 2.35 14.26 18.09
N THR A 341 2.73 14.27 19.37
CA THR A 341 3.92 13.56 19.85
C THR A 341 3.73 12.05 19.77
N VAL A 342 2.55 11.56 20.13
CA VAL A 342 2.20 10.13 20.07
C VAL A 342 2.09 9.67 18.62
N ASN A 343 1.50 10.49 17.73
CA ASN A 343 1.47 10.23 16.29
C ASN A 343 2.88 10.07 15.70
N GLY A 344 3.80 10.98 16.07
CA GLY A 344 5.19 10.91 15.62
C GLY A 344 5.95 9.67 16.12
N LEU A 345 5.70 9.25 17.36
CA LEU A 345 6.30 8.03 17.92
C LEU A 345 5.75 6.76 17.27
N LEU A 346 4.43 6.67 17.06
CA LEU A 346 3.80 5.54 16.38
C LEU A 346 4.30 5.41 14.94
N PHE A 347 4.38 6.53 14.23
CA PHE A 347 4.94 6.58 12.89
C PHE A 347 6.40 6.10 12.86
N GLY A 348 7.25 6.58 13.77
CA GLY A 348 8.64 6.15 13.87
C GLY A 348 8.81 4.64 14.10
N VAL A 349 7.94 4.04 14.92
CA VAL A 349 7.96 2.58 15.17
C VAL A 349 7.51 1.79 13.94
N LEU A 350 6.48 2.27 13.22
CA LEU A 350 5.96 1.62 12.00
C LEU A 350 6.98 1.67 10.87
N VAL A 351 7.61 2.82 10.63
CA VAL A 351 8.60 2.99 9.56
C VAL A 351 9.89 2.20 9.82
N GLN A 352 10.38 2.16 11.07
CA GLN A 352 11.56 1.37 11.41
C GLN A 352 11.32 -0.14 11.33
N GLY A 353 10.06 -0.58 11.48
CA GLY A 353 9.71 -2.01 11.41
C GLY A 353 9.58 -2.55 9.99
N THR A 354 9.32 -1.70 8.99
CA THR A 354 8.99 -2.14 7.63
C THR A 354 10.12 -1.99 6.62
N GLY A 355 11.16 -1.20 6.92
CA GLY A 355 12.33 -1.02 6.04
C GLY A 355 12.00 -0.43 4.64
N THR A 356 10.76 0.00 4.41
CA THR A 356 10.31 0.51 3.11
C THR A 356 10.37 2.03 3.06
N ALA A 357 11.18 2.57 2.16
CA ALA A 357 11.30 4.00 1.87
C ALA A 357 9.99 4.62 1.32
N ALA A 358 9.11 3.79 0.75
CA ALA A 358 7.80 4.21 0.23
C ALA A 358 6.89 4.91 1.25
N LEU A 359 7.07 4.64 2.56
CA LEU A 359 6.33 5.31 3.63
C LEU A 359 6.88 6.71 3.96
N GLN A 360 8.07 7.07 3.49
CA GLN A 360 8.70 8.37 3.82
C GLN A 360 8.17 9.53 2.96
N THR A 361 7.75 9.27 1.72
CA THR A 361 7.37 10.32 0.76
C THR A 361 5.90 10.74 0.86
N GLY A 362 5.00 9.88 1.37
CA GLY A 362 3.56 10.16 1.48
C GLY A 362 3.06 10.67 2.84
N SER A 363 3.93 10.72 3.86
CA SER A 363 3.50 10.74 5.27
C SER A 363 3.40 12.11 5.97
N SER A 364 3.71 13.20 5.30
CA SER A 364 3.72 14.54 5.93
C SER A 364 2.33 15.09 6.33
N GLY A 365 1.25 14.29 6.22
CA GLY A 365 -0.11 14.70 6.56
C GLY A 365 -0.99 13.64 7.23
N LEU A 366 -0.49 12.44 7.53
CA LEU A 366 -1.31 11.37 8.10
C LEU A 366 -1.46 11.54 9.62
N ASN A 367 -2.61 12.02 10.04
CA ASN A 367 -3.00 12.08 11.46
C ASN A 367 -3.67 10.74 11.86
N TYR A 368 -2.88 9.78 12.34
CA TYR A 368 -3.34 8.44 12.75
C TYR A 368 -4.31 8.46 13.96
N LEU A 369 -4.30 9.52 14.76
CA LEU A 369 -5.10 9.63 15.98
C LEU A 369 -6.02 10.85 15.92
N GLN A 370 -6.95 10.91 14.97
CA GLN A 370 -8.04 11.87 15.07
C GLN A 370 -9.14 11.31 15.98
N PRO A 371 -9.64 12.11 16.97
CA PRO A 371 -10.75 11.68 17.80
C PRO A 371 -12.00 11.66 16.94
N ASP A 372 -12.57 10.48 16.74
CA ASP A 372 -13.94 10.42 16.26
C ASP A 372 -14.88 10.90 17.39
N PRO A 373 -15.71 11.94 17.15
CA PRO A 373 -16.65 12.46 18.14
C PRO A 373 -17.61 11.38 18.66
N PHE A 374 -18.03 10.45 17.78
CA PHE A 374 -18.94 9.40 18.17
C PHE A 374 -18.29 8.40 19.13
N CYS A 375 -17.09 7.91 18.83
CA CYS A 375 -16.34 7.02 19.70
C CYS A 375 -15.98 7.68 21.03
N THR A 376 -15.62 8.97 21.02
CA THR A 376 -15.32 9.74 22.23
C THR A 376 -16.55 9.84 23.14
N ILE A 377 -17.74 10.12 22.59
CA ILE A 377 -19.01 10.17 23.34
C ILE A 377 -19.39 8.77 23.85
N ALA A 378 -19.23 7.73 23.04
CA ALA A 378 -19.52 6.35 23.43
C ALA A 378 -18.64 5.87 24.58
N LEU A 379 -17.33 6.22 24.57
CA LEU A 379 -16.40 5.96 25.67
C LEU A 379 -16.84 6.68 26.95
N PHE A 380 -17.21 7.96 26.85
CA PHE A 380 -17.67 8.72 28.00
C PHE A 380 -18.95 8.15 28.62
N ILE A 381 -19.92 7.75 27.79
CA ILE A 381 -21.16 7.09 28.25
C ILE A 381 -20.85 5.74 28.91
N GLY A 382 -19.94 4.95 28.33
CA GLY A 382 -19.46 3.69 28.89
C GLY A 382 -18.80 3.87 30.26
N GLU A 383 -17.96 4.90 30.42
CA GLU A 383 -17.29 5.24 31.67
C GLU A 383 -18.32 5.67 32.75
N LEU A 384 -19.30 6.50 32.40
CA LEU A 384 -20.40 6.86 33.30
C LEU A 384 -21.22 5.65 33.74
N GLY A 385 -21.48 4.72 32.83
CA GLY A 385 -22.20 3.44 33.13
C GLY A 385 -21.37 2.56 34.08
N ALA A 386 -20.09 2.38 33.83
CA ALA A 386 -19.19 1.62 34.71
C ALA A 386 -19.08 2.25 36.10
N ALA A 387 -19.00 3.57 36.18
CA ALA A 387 -19.01 4.29 37.46
C ALA A 387 -20.32 4.08 38.24
N LEU A 388 -21.48 4.16 37.57
CA LEU A 388 -22.78 3.92 38.18
C LEU A 388 -22.85 2.49 38.76
N LEU A 389 -22.44 1.48 37.98
CA LEU A 389 -22.39 0.10 38.45
C LEU A 389 -21.49 -0.07 39.68
N THR A 390 -20.34 0.62 39.67
CA THR A 390 -19.36 0.61 40.78
C THR A 390 -19.96 1.26 42.03
N VAL A 391 -20.64 2.41 41.90
CA VAL A 391 -21.33 3.06 43.02
C VAL A 391 -22.45 2.19 43.58
N LEU A 392 -23.24 1.53 42.72
CA LEU A 392 -24.31 0.62 43.15
C LEU A 392 -23.75 -0.61 43.88
N ALA A 393 -22.65 -1.20 43.37
CA ALA A 393 -21.99 -2.33 44.02
C ALA A 393 -21.39 -1.96 45.40
N ALA A 394 -20.68 -0.83 45.47
CA ALA A 394 -20.09 -0.34 46.70
C ALA A 394 -21.17 0.08 47.73
N SER A 395 -22.22 0.75 47.30
CA SER A 395 -23.35 1.14 48.13
C SER A 395 -24.15 -0.04 48.62
N GLY A 396 -24.35 -1.04 47.80
CA GLY A 396 -25.06 -2.28 48.15
C GLY A 396 -24.42 -3.04 49.33
N LEU A 397 -23.09 -3.01 49.44
CA LEU A 397 -22.32 -3.59 50.54
C LEU A 397 -22.57 -2.82 51.86
N ILE A 398 -22.67 -1.48 51.80
CA ILE A 398 -22.85 -0.60 52.96
C ILE A 398 -24.30 -0.58 53.43
N LEU A 399 -25.25 -0.56 52.49
CA LEU A 399 -26.68 -0.46 52.78
C LEU A 399 -27.33 -1.82 53.17
N ARG A 400 -26.60 -2.93 53.05
CA ARG A 400 -26.98 -4.23 53.69
C ARG A 400 -26.82 -4.22 55.19
N LEU A 401 -26.04 -3.30 55.76
CA LEU A 401 -25.93 -3.14 57.21
C LEU A 401 -27.24 -2.55 57.78
N LYS A 402 -27.75 -3.22 58.83
CA LYS A 402 -28.96 -2.74 59.51
C LYS A 402 -28.64 -1.42 60.27
N PRO A 403 -29.59 -0.43 60.30
CA PRO A 403 -29.35 0.87 60.99
C PRO A 403 -28.80 0.70 62.45
N LYS A 404 -29.20 -0.36 63.13
CA LYS A 404 -28.77 -0.71 64.46
C LYS A 404 -27.27 -1.08 64.57
N GLU A 405 -26.72 -1.69 63.50
CA GLU A 405 -25.28 -2.10 63.43
C GLU A 405 -24.38 -0.88 63.04
N ILE A 406 -24.95 0.08 62.34
CA ILE A 406 -24.26 1.31 62.00
C ILE A 406 -24.05 2.16 63.28
N LEU A 407 -25.07 2.24 64.13
CA LEU A 407 -25.00 2.97 65.38
C LEU A 407 -24.13 2.32 66.47
N THR A 408 -24.05 0.98 66.53
CA THR A 408 -23.21 0.24 67.47
C THR A 408 -21.71 0.20 67.10
N ARG A 409 -21.33 0.46 65.91
CA ARG A 409 -19.94 0.63 65.52
C ARG A 409 -19.41 2.04 65.72
N MET A 410 -20.23 2.94 66.29
CA MET A 410 -19.95 4.34 66.55
C MET A 410 -19.58 4.60 68.04
N SER A 411 -19.63 3.62 68.87
CA SER A 411 -19.12 3.62 70.24
C SER A 411 -17.82 2.74 70.25
#